data_938fb68a8827eae7bc0560055f78dfc5
#
_entry.id   938fb68a8827eae7bc0560055f78dfc5
#
_cell.length_a   1.000
_cell.length_b   1.000
_cell.length_c   1.000
_cell.angle_alpha   90.00
_cell.angle_beta   90.00
_cell.angle_gamma   90.00
#
_symmetry.space_group_name_H-M   'P 1'
#
loop_
_entity.id
_entity.type
_entity.pdbx_description
1 polymer ?
#
loop_
_entity_poly.entity_id
_entity_poly.type
_entity_poly.pdbx_seq_one_letter_code
_entity_poly.pdbx_strand_id
1 'polypeptide(L)'
;MNYDAAIVACRSYNDSEVERALYEALDKTEGLSFVKPGMLVALKVNLVTAMKPEKAATVHPSVVCAVTRLLRERGAEVVIGDGPGGVFSAAYLRVVYDVCGMHEAEAAGAKLNDDFSIIEADYPDAAVVHQFPYTAYLSKADAIIDLCKLKTHGMMGLTCAVKNFFGSIPGTAKPECHYKYPRAEDFANLLVDLYEYSKPRLCICDAVLGMEGNGPTQGKPREVGCLIASSNGHLLDSVAADLIGMKVEDVPTLKAASERGLLPTNPILYGDPDRFRVPDYETVPAQSSVFFHVLGEGIPGKIADFFAARILTPYPNLSKDECIGCGKCAQVCPAKAIRIKKGRPEINRRVCIHCFCCQEFCPKGAMKVEKTLIRRLTDRLAGQ
;
A
#
# COMPACT_ATOMS: atom_id res chain seq x y z
N MET A 1 -5.20 29.60 7.65
CA MET A 1 -5.75 29.01 6.41
C MET A 1 -5.39 27.55 6.49
N ASN A 2 -6.37 26.64 6.49
CA ASN A 2 -6.10 25.20 6.48
C ASN A 2 -5.91 24.77 5.04
N TYR A 3 -4.88 24.00 4.80
CA TYR A 3 -4.57 23.37 3.52
C TYR A 3 -5.16 21.95 3.49
N ASP A 4 -5.55 21.46 2.31
CA ASP A 4 -6.11 20.13 2.13
C ASP A 4 -5.04 19.04 2.25
N ALA A 5 -3.80 19.36 1.88
CA ALA A 5 -2.63 18.54 2.11
C ALA A 5 -1.38 19.41 2.32
N ALA A 6 -0.41 18.87 3.06
CA ALA A 6 0.89 19.47 3.29
C ALA A 6 2.02 18.56 2.83
N ILE A 7 3.00 19.11 2.10
CA ILE A 7 4.23 18.46 1.69
C ILE A 7 5.37 19.19 2.35
N VAL A 8 6.11 18.52 3.23
CA VAL A 8 7.15 19.13 4.05
C VAL A 8 8.46 18.37 3.90
N ALA A 9 9.55 19.12 3.74
CA ALA A 9 10.89 18.56 3.62
C ALA A 9 11.28 17.76 4.87
N CYS A 10 11.70 16.52 4.66
CA CYS A 10 12.25 15.62 5.66
C CYS A 10 13.24 14.68 4.95
N ARG A 11 14.53 14.94 5.08
CA ARG A 11 15.58 14.26 4.31
C ARG A 11 16.29 13.16 5.06
N SER A 12 16.02 13.04 6.34
CA SER A 12 16.57 11.99 7.19
C SER A 12 15.55 11.52 8.22
N TYR A 13 15.83 10.38 8.84
CA TYR A 13 15.03 9.84 9.93
C TYR A 13 15.56 10.27 11.31
N ASN A 14 16.36 11.34 11.38
CA ASN A 14 16.73 11.94 12.65
C ASN A 14 15.48 12.47 13.37
N ASP A 15 15.33 12.15 14.63
CA ASP A 15 14.12 12.46 15.42
C ASP A 15 13.75 13.94 15.33
N SER A 16 14.71 14.85 15.49
CA SER A 16 14.47 16.30 15.42
C SER A 16 13.97 16.76 14.04
N GLU A 17 14.45 16.15 12.96
CA GLU A 17 14.01 16.50 11.61
C GLU A 17 12.61 15.97 11.32
N VAL A 18 12.33 14.72 11.72
CA VAL A 18 11.01 14.10 11.59
C VAL A 18 9.97 14.87 12.40
N GLU A 19 10.28 15.19 13.66
CA GLU A 19 9.39 15.98 14.52
C GLU A 19 9.10 17.35 13.92
N ARG A 20 10.12 18.10 13.51
CA ARG A 20 9.94 19.39 12.86
C ARG A 20 9.02 19.29 11.63
N ALA A 21 9.28 18.32 10.76
CA ALA A 21 8.49 18.15 9.53
C ALA A 21 7.03 17.77 9.85
N LEU A 22 6.80 16.92 10.85
CA LEU A 22 5.45 16.57 11.29
C LEU A 22 4.75 17.78 11.92
N TYR A 23 5.37 18.51 12.82
CA TYR A 23 4.79 19.73 13.40
C TYR A 23 4.38 20.71 12.31
N GLU A 24 5.24 20.96 11.33
CA GLU A 24 4.96 21.86 10.21
C GLU A 24 3.76 21.34 9.39
N ALA A 25 3.76 20.07 9.00
CA ALA A 25 2.67 19.51 8.20
C ALA A 25 1.31 19.54 8.93
N LEU A 26 1.32 19.21 10.23
CA LEU A 26 0.11 19.17 11.05
C LEU A 26 -0.42 20.57 11.42
N ASP A 27 0.46 21.58 11.53
CA ASP A 27 0.07 22.99 11.74
C ASP A 27 -0.62 23.56 10.50
N LYS A 28 -0.26 23.11 9.31
CA LYS A 28 -0.79 23.63 8.03
C LYS A 28 -2.09 22.96 7.58
N THR A 29 -2.37 21.77 8.11
CA THR A 29 -3.62 21.02 7.85
C THR A 29 -4.53 21.05 9.08
N GLU A 30 -5.62 20.30 9.09
CA GLU A 30 -6.43 20.10 10.31
C GLU A 30 -5.66 19.33 11.41
N GLY A 31 -4.64 18.58 10.98
CA GLY A 31 -3.69 17.89 11.82
C GLY A 31 -4.34 17.00 12.88
N LEU A 32 -3.96 17.25 14.13
CA LEU A 32 -4.46 16.52 15.30
C LEU A 32 -5.54 17.28 16.09
N SER A 33 -6.24 18.23 15.47
CA SER A 33 -7.27 19.05 16.13
C SER A 33 -8.44 18.23 16.70
N PHE A 34 -8.69 17.05 16.14
CA PHE A 34 -9.74 16.13 16.58
C PHE A 34 -9.38 15.35 17.86
N VAL A 35 -8.09 15.31 18.23
CA VAL A 35 -7.60 14.49 19.36
C VAL A 35 -7.98 15.15 20.68
N LYS A 36 -8.61 14.37 21.57
CA LYS A 36 -8.99 14.78 22.93
C LYS A 36 -8.30 13.86 23.95
N PRO A 37 -8.03 14.36 25.17
CA PRO A 37 -7.52 13.53 26.26
C PRO A 37 -8.42 12.31 26.52
N GLY A 38 -7.80 11.16 26.72
CA GLY A 38 -8.47 9.88 26.97
C GLY A 38 -8.97 9.13 25.73
N MET A 39 -8.88 9.72 24.53
CA MET A 39 -9.19 8.98 23.28
C MET A 39 -8.20 7.85 23.04
N LEU A 40 -8.71 6.71 22.59
CA LEU A 40 -7.89 5.64 22.01
C LEU A 40 -7.69 5.91 20.51
N VAL A 41 -6.47 6.22 20.11
CA VAL A 41 -6.11 6.45 18.71
C VAL A 41 -5.34 5.25 18.16
N ALA A 42 -5.86 4.64 17.09
CA ALA A 42 -5.16 3.59 16.39
C ALA A 42 -4.24 4.17 15.31
N LEU A 43 -2.95 3.91 15.40
CA LEU A 43 -2.01 4.12 14.30
C LEU A 43 -2.02 2.88 13.39
N LYS A 44 -2.69 2.99 12.25
CA LYS A 44 -2.63 1.99 11.20
C LYS A 44 -1.34 2.17 10.42
N VAL A 45 -0.30 1.47 10.85
CA VAL A 45 1.02 1.52 10.22
C VAL A 45 1.10 0.64 8.97
N ASN A 46 2.16 0.78 8.18
CA ASN A 46 2.44 -0.08 7.03
C ASN A 46 3.62 -1.00 7.35
N LEU A 47 3.35 -2.28 7.64
CA LEU A 47 4.38 -3.26 7.99
C LEU A 47 4.57 -4.37 6.97
N VAL A 48 3.62 -4.57 6.07
CA VAL A 48 3.69 -5.52 4.94
C VAL A 48 4.20 -6.93 5.30
N THR A 49 5.41 -7.05 5.82
CA THR A 49 6.08 -8.27 6.30
C THR A 49 7.30 -7.88 7.12
N ALA A 50 7.94 -8.85 7.80
CA ALA A 50 9.16 -8.63 8.59
C ALA A 50 10.33 -8.18 7.71
N MET A 51 10.51 -6.88 7.57
CA MET A 51 11.57 -6.24 6.80
C MET A 51 12.17 -5.07 7.58
N LYS A 52 13.50 -4.94 7.50
CA LYS A 52 14.20 -3.82 8.15
C LYS A 52 13.81 -2.48 7.50
N PRO A 53 13.73 -1.37 8.27
CA PRO A 53 13.31 -0.05 7.79
C PRO A 53 14.11 0.47 6.58
N GLU A 54 15.42 0.16 6.53
CA GLU A 54 16.31 0.61 5.43
C GLU A 54 15.93 0.02 4.06
N LYS A 55 15.05 -0.97 4.03
CA LYS A 55 14.50 -1.52 2.78
C LYS A 55 13.37 -0.66 2.21
N ALA A 56 12.93 0.37 2.93
CA ALA A 56 11.81 1.24 2.57
C ALA A 56 10.49 0.50 2.24
N ALA A 57 10.33 -0.73 2.73
CA ALA A 57 9.11 -1.52 2.55
C ALA A 57 8.04 -1.19 3.60
N THR A 58 8.46 -0.67 4.75
CA THR A 58 7.62 -0.35 5.92
C THR A 58 7.75 1.12 6.27
N VAL A 59 6.77 1.69 6.95
CA VAL A 59 6.91 3.01 7.56
C VAL A 59 8.08 2.97 8.56
N HIS A 60 8.88 4.03 8.59
CA HIS A 60 10.05 4.09 9.46
C HIS A 60 9.65 4.30 10.94
N PRO A 61 10.29 3.62 11.91
CA PRO A 61 9.99 3.74 13.32
C PRO A 61 10.02 5.18 13.83
N SER A 62 10.99 6.00 13.42
CA SER A 62 11.09 7.41 13.83
C SER A 62 9.80 8.20 13.52
N VAL A 63 9.14 7.94 12.38
CA VAL A 63 7.85 8.60 12.03
C VAL A 63 6.77 8.14 13.01
N VAL A 64 6.70 6.84 13.28
CA VAL A 64 5.72 6.25 14.21
C VAL A 64 5.92 6.78 15.63
N CYS A 65 7.17 6.85 16.10
CA CYS A 65 7.54 7.40 17.42
C CYS A 65 7.15 8.88 17.56
N ALA A 66 7.45 9.68 16.54
CA ALA A 66 7.15 11.11 16.58
C ALA A 66 5.63 11.36 16.61
N VAL A 67 4.85 10.66 15.79
CA VAL A 67 3.37 10.74 15.84
C VAL A 67 2.84 10.25 17.18
N THR A 68 3.42 9.19 17.73
CA THR A 68 3.04 8.68 19.06
C THR A 68 3.27 9.74 20.14
N ARG A 69 4.44 10.39 20.18
CA ARG A 69 4.74 11.47 21.14
C ARG A 69 3.72 12.60 21.05
N LEU A 70 3.41 13.06 19.84
CA LEU A 70 2.42 14.12 19.59
C LEU A 70 1.01 13.78 20.09
N LEU A 71 0.60 12.52 19.98
CA LEU A 71 -0.68 12.03 20.50
C LEU A 71 -0.68 11.93 22.02
N ARG A 72 0.43 11.41 22.60
CA ARG A 72 0.59 11.29 24.05
C ARG A 72 0.61 12.66 24.75
N GLU A 73 1.25 13.67 24.15
CA GLU A 73 1.24 15.06 24.61
C GLU A 73 -0.18 15.63 24.68
N ARG A 74 -1.10 15.17 23.81
CA ARG A 74 -2.51 15.54 23.83
C ARG A 74 -3.37 14.68 24.75
N GLY A 75 -2.75 13.77 25.50
CA GLY A 75 -3.41 12.88 26.46
C GLY A 75 -4.17 11.70 25.84
N ALA A 76 -3.92 11.38 24.55
CA ALA A 76 -4.49 10.20 23.91
C ALA A 76 -3.76 8.92 24.32
N GLU A 77 -4.48 7.80 24.34
CA GLU A 77 -3.92 6.46 24.33
C GLU A 77 -3.63 6.04 22.89
N VAL A 78 -2.53 5.34 22.64
CA VAL A 78 -2.08 5.00 21.30
C VAL A 78 -1.90 3.49 21.16
N VAL A 79 -2.58 2.89 20.20
CA VAL A 79 -2.35 1.50 19.80
C VAL A 79 -1.81 1.46 18.36
N ILE A 80 -0.75 0.68 18.13
CA ILE A 80 -0.09 0.54 16.83
C ILE A 80 -0.37 -0.85 16.29
N GLY A 81 -0.86 -0.94 15.05
CA GLY A 81 -1.12 -2.23 14.44
C GLY A 81 -1.14 -2.22 12.92
N ASP A 82 -0.98 -3.41 12.37
CA ASP A 82 -1.19 -3.76 10.96
C ASP A 82 -1.61 -5.22 10.86
N GLY A 83 -2.28 -5.59 9.76
CA GLY A 83 -2.39 -6.97 9.35
C GLY A 83 -1.42 -7.24 8.20
N PRO A 84 -0.15 -7.57 8.48
CA PRO A 84 0.82 -7.84 7.43
C PRO A 84 0.45 -9.07 6.63
N GLY A 85 1.18 -9.31 5.56
CA GLY A 85 1.02 -10.52 4.76
C GLY A 85 1.45 -11.77 5.54
N GLY A 86 0.54 -12.71 5.74
CA GLY A 86 0.80 -13.95 6.46
C GLY A 86 -0.30 -14.28 7.48
N VAL A 87 0.04 -15.04 8.50
CA VAL A 87 -0.92 -15.41 9.56
C VAL A 87 -1.11 -14.24 10.52
N PHE A 88 -2.36 -13.83 10.76
CA PHE A 88 -2.68 -12.80 11.75
C PHE A 88 -2.67 -13.42 13.15
N SER A 89 -1.51 -13.43 13.80
CA SER A 89 -1.30 -14.03 15.11
C SER A 89 -0.20 -13.33 15.90
N ALA A 90 -0.27 -13.45 17.24
CA ALA A 90 0.72 -12.87 18.16
C ALA A 90 2.16 -13.27 17.81
N ALA A 91 2.38 -14.55 17.53
CA ALA A 91 3.72 -15.08 17.24
C ALA A 91 4.31 -14.45 15.96
N TYR A 92 3.50 -14.29 14.90
CA TYR A 92 3.96 -13.70 13.65
C TYR A 92 4.15 -12.19 13.77
N LEU A 93 3.19 -11.48 14.38
CA LEU A 93 3.29 -10.02 14.54
C LEU A 93 4.47 -9.63 15.43
N ARG A 94 4.79 -10.39 16.47
CA ARG A 94 5.99 -10.16 17.28
C ARG A 94 7.25 -10.09 16.40
N VAL A 95 7.43 -11.09 15.53
CA VAL A 95 8.58 -11.09 14.61
C VAL A 95 8.55 -9.87 13.65
N VAL A 96 7.36 -9.47 13.19
CA VAL A 96 7.22 -8.29 12.34
C VAL A 96 7.58 -7.02 13.09
N TYR A 97 7.08 -6.85 14.32
CA TYR A 97 7.39 -5.68 15.16
C TYR A 97 8.88 -5.60 15.50
N ASP A 98 9.49 -6.74 15.86
CA ASP A 98 10.94 -6.81 16.15
C ASP A 98 11.77 -6.36 14.94
N VAL A 99 11.52 -6.93 13.78
CA VAL A 99 12.32 -6.68 12.57
C VAL A 99 12.07 -5.28 12.00
N CYS A 100 10.84 -4.76 12.11
CA CYS A 100 10.48 -3.43 11.64
C CYS A 100 10.81 -2.30 12.66
N GLY A 101 11.35 -2.62 13.84
CA GLY A 101 11.75 -1.64 14.86
C GLY A 101 10.58 -0.99 15.61
N MET A 102 9.39 -1.61 15.63
CA MET A 102 8.19 -0.99 16.21
C MET A 102 8.23 -0.91 17.76
N HIS A 103 9.10 -1.66 18.44
CA HIS A 103 9.29 -1.55 19.88
C HIS A 103 9.82 -0.18 20.33
N GLU A 104 10.45 0.58 19.42
CA GLU A 104 10.85 1.96 19.71
C GLU A 104 9.64 2.84 20.05
N ALA A 105 8.48 2.56 19.43
CA ALA A 105 7.27 3.32 19.68
C ALA A 105 6.61 2.98 21.04
N GLU A 106 6.90 1.83 21.64
CA GLU A 106 6.48 1.53 23.03
C GLU A 106 7.21 2.46 24.01
N ALA A 107 8.50 2.73 23.77
CA ALA A 107 9.24 3.71 24.57
C ALA A 107 8.70 5.14 24.40
N ALA A 108 8.08 5.44 23.24
CA ALA A 108 7.38 6.71 23.02
C ALA A 108 5.97 6.75 23.65
N GLY A 109 5.49 5.66 24.26
CA GLY A 109 4.23 5.57 24.99
C GLY A 109 3.07 4.94 24.23
N ALA A 110 3.31 4.25 23.13
CA ALA A 110 2.30 3.46 22.43
C ALA A 110 2.19 2.03 23.00
N LYS A 111 1.09 1.36 22.69
CA LYS A 111 0.94 -0.08 22.85
C LYS A 111 0.97 -0.74 21.47
N LEU A 112 1.78 -1.77 21.29
CA LEU A 112 1.68 -2.61 20.10
C LEU A 112 0.41 -3.46 20.18
N ASN A 113 -0.31 -3.57 19.07
CA ASN A 113 -1.56 -4.32 19.04
C ASN A 113 -1.34 -5.80 19.39
N ASP A 114 -2.07 -6.26 20.40
CA ASP A 114 -2.14 -7.64 20.87
C ASP A 114 -3.56 -8.24 20.75
N ASP A 115 -4.49 -7.49 20.14
CA ASP A 115 -5.85 -7.97 19.85
C ASP A 115 -5.93 -8.55 18.43
N PHE A 116 -6.04 -9.87 18.35
CA PHE A 116 -6.16 -10.62 17.10
C PHE A 116 -7.59 -11.03 16.79
N SER A 117 -8.56 -10.46 17.51
CA SER A 117 -9.97 -10.70 17.21
C SER A 117 -10.38 -10.06 15.89
N ILE A 118 -11.36 -10.66 15.26
CA ILE A 118 -11.88 -10.28 13.94
C ILE A 118 -13.36 -10.01 14.11
N ILE A 119 -13.82 -8.93 13.52
CA ILE A 119 -15.26 -8.63 13.39
C ILE A 119 -15.68 -8.81 11.95
N GLU A 120 -16.94 -9.10 11.71
CA GLU A 120 -17.54 -8.98 10.39
C GLU A 120 -18.03 -7.54 10.24
N ALA A 121 -17.40 -6.82 9.32
CA ALA A 121 -17.79 -5.46 8.99
C ALA A 121 -18.92 -5.48 7.96
N ASP A 122 -19.91 -4.60 8.15
CA ASP A 122 -21.00 -4.37 7.19
C ASP A 122 -20.91 -2.93 6.67
N TYR A 123 -20.79 -2.79 5.35
CA TYR A 123 -20.66 -1.49 4.67
C TYR A 123 -21.64 -1.39 3.51
N PRO A 124 -22.88 -0.95 3.77
CA PRO A 124 -23.95 -0.85 2.76
C PRO A 124 -23.59 0.05 1.56
N ASP A 125 -22.80 1.11 1.80
CA ASP A 125 -22.39 2.10 0.78
C ASP A 125 -21.20 1.63 -0.08
N ALA A 126 -20.73 0.40 0.10
CA ALA A 126 -19.63 -0.16 -0.68
C ALA A 126 -19.98 -0.25 -2.17
N ALA A 127 -18.99 -0.03 -3.04
CA ALA A 127 -19.15 -0.27 -4.47
C ALA A 127 -19.05 -1.77 -4.82
N VAL A 128 -18.28 -2.54 -4.04
CA VAL A 128 -17.92 -3.92 -4.39
C VAL A 128 -18.00 -4.87 -3.20
N VAL A 129 -17.55 -4.47 -2.00
CA VAL A 129 -17.43 -5.36 -0.85
C VAL A 129 -18.28 -4.89 0.34
N HIS A 130 -19.53 -5.36 0.40
CA HIS A 130 -20.48 -4.96 1.44
C HIS A 130 -20.20 -5.62 2.81
N GLN A 131 -19.63 -6.83 2.82
CA GLN A 131 -19.30 -7.57 4.04
C GLN A 131 -17.90 -8.14 3.96
N PHE A 132 -17.10 -7.96 5.01
CA PHE A 132 -15.72 -8.43 5.05
C PHE A 132 -15.19 -8.58 6.48
N PRO A 133 -14.25 -9.53 6.70
CA PRO A 133 -13.56 -9.63 7.97
C PRO A 133 -12.67 -8.40 8.19
N TYR A 134 -12.75 -7.81 9.38
CA TYR A 134 -12.01 -6.60 9.75
C TYR A 134 -11.31 -6.79 11.10
N THR A 135 -10.13 -6.23 11.25
CA THR A 135 -9.36 -6.32 12.51
C THR A 135 -10.02 -5.48 13.61
N ALA A 136 -10.36 -6.13 14.74
CA ALA A 136 -11.16 -5.52 15.78
C ALA A 136 -10.49 -4.31 16.48
N TYR A 137 -9.15 -4.27 16.55
CA TYR A 137 -8.45 -3.15 17.19
C TYR A 137 -8.73 -1.81 16.51
N LEU A 138 -8.92 -1.79 15.18
CA LEU A 138 -9.30 -0.57 14.44
C LEU A 138 -10.73 -0.14 14.74
N SER A 139 -11.67 -1.10 14.87
CA SER A 139 -13.07 -0.77 15.18
C SER A 139 -13.30 -0.33 16.62
N LYS A 140 -12.36 -0.63 17.53
CA LYS A 140 -12.42 -0.23 18.95
C LYS A 140 -11.82 1.15 19.20
N ALA A 141 -11.10 1.71 18.25
CA ALA A 141 -10.46 3.01 18.39
C ALA A 141 -11.47 4.15 18.17
N ASP A 142 -11.33 5.24 18.94
CA ASP A 142 -12.10 6.46 18.75
C ASP A 142 -11.71 7.22 17.48
N ALA A 143 -10.47 7.02 17.02
CA ALA A 143 -9.98 7.56 15.75
C ALA A 143 -8.85 6.69 15.18
N ILE A 144 -8.74 6.70 13.87
CA ILE A 144 -7.67 6.03 13.13
C ILE A 144 -6.79 7.09 12.46
N ILE A 145 -5.49 6.94 12.59
CA ILE A 145 -4.47 7.67 11.80
C ILE A 145 -3.74 6.66 10.94
N ASP A 146 -3.68 6.95 9.66
CA ASP A 146 -2.97 6.13 8.67
C ASP A 146 -1.51 6.58 8.54
N LEU A 147 -0.57 5.70 8.86
CA LEU A 147 0.87 5.92 8.63
C LEU A 147 1.33 5.01 7.49
N CYS A 148 1.26 5.54 6.28
CA CYS A 148 1.58 4.80 5.07
C CYS A 148 3.02 5.04 4.57
N LYS A 149 3.42 4.30 3.54
CA LYS A 149 4.74 4.36 2.92
C LYS A 149 4.61 4.52 1.42
N LEU A 150 5.34 5.46 0.83
CA LEU A 150 5.41 5.63 -0.63
C LEU A 150 6.14 4.46 -1.28
N LYS A 151 5.42 3.66 -2.08
CA LYS A 151 6.00 2.49 -2.78
C LYS A 151 5.30 2.22 -4.11
N THR A 152 6.06 1.71 -5.06
CA THR A 152 5.50 1.03 -6.24
C THR A 152 4.81 -0.29 -5.88
N HIS A 153 3.96 -0.78 -6.76
CA HIS A 153 3.25 -2.04 -6.59
C HIS A 153 2.93 -2.72 -7.92
N GLY A 154 3.31 -3.98 -8.06
CA GLY A 154 3.18 -4.73 -9.32
C GLY A 154 1.76 -4.83 -9.90
N MET A 155 0.71 -4.90 -9.06
CA MET A 155 -0.68 -4.96 -9.50
C MET A 155 -1.35 -3.58 -9.56
N MET A 156 -1.05 -2.70 -8.59
CA MET A 156 -1.78 -1.45 -8.37
C MET A 156 -0.99 -0.19 -8.76
N GLY A 157 0.19 -0.33 -9.33
CA GLY A 157 1.09 0.77 -9.66
C GLY A 157 1.70 1.42 -8.42
N LEU A 158 0.86 1.91 -7.53
CA LEU A 158 1.22 2.59 -6.29
C LEU A 158 0.64 1.86 -5.06
N THR A 159 1.31 1.93 -3.94
CA THR A 159 0.76 1.72 -2.60
C THR A 159 1.14 2.90 -1.72
N CYS A 160 0.13 3.48 -1.08
CA CYS A 160 0.27 4.59 -0.15
C CYS A 160 -0.89 4.52 0.86
N ALA A 161 -1.69 5.58 1.09
CA ALA A 161 -2.74 5.62 2.11
C ALA A 161 -3.89 4.62 1.84
N VAL A 162 -4.56 4.73 0.70
CA VAL A 162 -5.74 3.91 0.40
C VAL A 162 -5.42 2.43 0.45
N LYS A 163 -4.35 2.02 -0.21
CA LYS A 163 -3.95 0.61 -0.23
C LYS A 163 -3.41 0.11 1.12
N ASN A 164 -2.96 1.00 2.02
CA ASN A 164 -2.53 0.60 3.35
C ASN A 164 -3.67 -0.07 4.13
N PHE A 165 -4.93 0.32 3.89
CA PHE A 165 -6.10 -0.31 4.51
C PHE A 165 -6.38 -1.74 4.06
N PHE A 166 -5.69 -2.27 3.06
CA PHE A 166 -5.70 -3.72 2.84
C PHE A 166 -5.12 -4.49 4.05
N GLY A 167 -4.33 -3.82 4.89
CA GLY A 167 -3.88 -4.31 6.19
C GLY A 167 -4.98 -4.46 7.24
N SER A 168 -6.17 -3.90 7.05
CA SER A 168 -7.32 -4.11 7.93
C SER A 168 -8.01 -5.46 7.73
N ILE A 169 -7.79 -6.10 6.57
CA ILE A 169 -8.21 -7.47 6.31
C ILE A 169 -7.24 -8.44 6.99
N PRO A 170 -7.70 -9.33 7.88
CA PRO A 170 -6.82 -10.22 8.62
C PRO A 170 -6.26 -11.37 7.75
N GLY A 171 -4.98 -11.63 7.90
CA GLY A 171 -4.28 -12.87 7.56
C GLY A 171 -4.64 -13.51 6.21
N THR A 172 -5.22 -14.69 6.29
CA THR A 172 -5.50 -15.56 5.13
C THR A 172 -6.65 -15.07 4.25
N ALA A 173 -7.47 -14.13 4.69
CA ALA A 173 -8.54 -13.55 3.87
C ALA A 173 -7.99 -12.68 2.71
N LYS A 174 -6.76 -12.15 2.81
CA LYS A 174 -6.14 -11.36 1.72
C LYS A 174 -5.99 -12.12 0.40
N PRO A 175 -5.42 -13.34 0.36
CA PRO A 175 -5.38 -14.14 -0.85
C PRO A 175 -6.78 -14.42 -1.43
N GLU A 176 -7.80 -14.58 -0.60
CA GLU A 176 -9.19 -14.78 -1.06
C GLU A 176 -9.73 -13.52 -1.74
N CYS A 177 -9.42 -12.33 -1.23
CA CYS A 177 -9.76 -11.07 -1.90
C CYS A 177 -9.14 -10.99 -3.31
N HIS A 178 -7.87 -11.34 -3.48
CA HIS A 178 -7.23 -11.40 -4.79
C HIS A 178 -7.87 -12.42 -5.74
N TYR A 179 -8.36 -13.54 -5.20
CA TYR A 179 -9.05 -14.55 -6.00
C TYR A 179 -10.45 -14.12 -6.41
N LYS A 180 -11.18 -13.50 -5.48
CA LYS A 180 -12.55 -13.01 -5.70
C LYS A 180 -12.58 -11.79 -6.64
N TYR A 181 -11.56 -10.92 -6.56
CA TYR A 181 -11.44 -9.69 -7.34
C TYR A 181 -10.14 -9.69 -8.18
N PRO A 182 -10.02 -10.56 -9.20
CA PRO A 182 -8.78 -10.74 -9.94
C PRO A 182 -8.47 -9.59 -10.90
N ARG A 183 -9.48 -8.78 -11.29
CA ARG A 183 -9.26 -7.58 -12.12
C ARG A 183 -8.79 -6.43 -11.24
N ALA A 184 -7.82 -5.67 -11.72
CA ALA A 184 -7.26 -4.55 -10.95
C ALA A 184 -8.31 -3.48 -10.61
N GLU A 185 -9.30 -3.26 -11.47
CA GLU A 185 -10.40 -2.32 -11.25
C GLU A 185 -11.31 -2.74 -10.09
N ASP A 186 -11.73 -4.03 -10.06
CA ASP A 186 -12.56 -4.56 -8.98
C ASP A 186 -11.78 -4.56 -7.65
N PHE A 187 -10.49 -4.93 -7.71
CA PHE A 187 -9.62 -4.91 -6.55
C PHE A 187 -9.34 -3.49 -6.05
N ALA A 188 -9.23 -2.51 -6.96
CA ALA A 188 -9.11 -1.11 -6.61
C ALA A 188 -10.35 -0.60 -5.86
N ASN A 189 -11.56 -0.93 -6.36
CA ASN A 189 -12.81 -0.57 -5.69
C ASN A 189 -12.92 -1.23 -4.31
N LEU A 190 -12.51 -2.49 -4.15
CA LEU A 190 -12.41 -3.13 -2.83
C LEU A 190 -11.48 -2.33 -1.89
N LEU A 191 -10.32 -1.89 -2.36
CA LEU A 191 -9.39 -1.11 -1.53
C LEU A 191 -9.97 0.25 -1.13
N VAL A 192 -10.66 0.91 -2.06
CA VAL A 192 -11.38 2.17 -1.79
C VAL A 192 -12.51 1.92 -0.77
N ASP A 193 -13.29 0.85 -0.91
CA ASP A 193 -14.34 0.51 0.06
C ASP A 193 -13.78 0.29 1.48
N LEU A 194 -12.64 -0.42 1.60
CA LEU A 194 -11.98 -0.62 2.90
C LEU A 194 -11.50 0.70 3.53
N TYR A 195 -10.96 1.59 2.71
CA TYR A 195 -10.52 2.91 3.15
C TYR A 195 -11.72 3.76 3.61
N GLU A 196 -12.78 3.85 2.80
CA GLU A 196 -13.99 4.62 3.10
C GLU A 196 -14.74 4.08 4.32
N TYR A 197 -14.76 2.75 4.53
CA TYR A 197 -15.27 2.15 5.77
C TYR A 197 -14.45 2.56 6.99
N SER A 198 -13.14 2.52 6.87
CA SER A 198 -12.22 2.80 8.00
C SER A 198 -12.17 4.29 8.37
N LYS A 199 -12.41 5.19 7.43
CA LYS A 199 -12.48 6.66 7.62
C LYS A 199 -11.37 7.24 8.50
N PRO A 200 -10.09 7.06 8.15
CA PRO A 200 -9.02 7.65 8.94
C PRO A 200 -9.18 9.17 9.02
N ARG A 201 -8.93 9.73 10.20
CA ARG A 201 -9.03 11.17 10.44
C ARG A 201 -7.83 11.94 9.90
N LEU A 202 -6.73 11.24 9.70
CA LEU A 202 -5.48 11.78 9.20
C LEU A 202 -4.69 10.66 8.52
N CYS A 203 -4.08 10.97 7.38
CA CYS A 203 -3.11 10.14 6.68
C CYS A 203 -1.77 10.87 6.65
N ILE A 204 -0.69 10.16 6.97
CA ILE A 204 0.69 10.65 6.90
C ILE A 204 1.49 9.64 6.06
N CYS A 205 2.07 10.12 4.98
CA CYS A 205 2.94 9.31 4.13
C CYS A 205 4.40 9.57 4.46
N ASP A 206 5.10 8.51 4.82
CA ASP A 206 6.55 8.49 4.86
C ASP A 206 7.08 8.36 3.42
N ALA A 207 7.46 9.49 2.85
CA ALA A 207 8.14 9.64 1.58
C ALA A 207 9.57 10.18 1.76
N VAL A 208 10.20 9.98 2.92
CA VAL A 208 11.64 10.27 3.12
C VAL A 208 12.46 9.34 2.20
N LEU A 209 12.30 8.03 2.37
CA LEU A 209 12.76 7.02 1.43
C LEU A 209 11.54 6.30 0.85
N GLY A 210 11.25 6.45 -0.43
CA GLY A 210 10.26 5.62 -1.12
C GLY A 210 10.85 4.27 -1.55
N MET A 211 10.01 3.36 -2.06
CA MET A 211 10.46 2.12 -2.71
C MET A 211 10.09 2.14 -4.19
N GLU A 212 11.07 2.17 -5.07
CA GLU A 212 10.90 2.12 -6.52
C GLU A 212 11.08 0.71 -7.10
N GLY A 213 10.68 0.49 -8.35
CA GLY A 213 10.86 -0.75 -9.09
C GLY A 213 9.90 -1.84 -8.63
N ASN A 214 10.40 -3.01 -8.29
CA ASN A 214 9.61 -4.23 -8.06
C ASN A 214 8.96 -4.28 -6.65
N GLY A 215 8.28 -3.20 -6.24
CA GLY A 215 7.53 -3.14 -4.99
C GLY A 215 6.34 -4.11 -4.90
N PRO A 216 5.75 -4.30 -3.73
CA PRO A 216 5.91 -3.54 -2.48
C PRO A 216 7.01 -4.04 -1.54
N THR A 217 7.75 -5.12 -1.88
CA THR A 217 8.73 -5.76 -0.98
C THR A 217 10.09 -6.02 -1.64
N GLN A 218 10.18 -6.00 -2.96
CA GLN A 218 11.37 -6.36 -3.74
C GLN A 218 11.94 -5.20 -4.57
N GLY A 219 11.47 -3.98 -4.29
CA GLY A 219 11.99 -2.76 -4.89
C GLY A 219 13.30 -2.31 -4.26
N LYS A 220 13.75 -1.12 -4.63
CA LYS A 220 14.94 -0.46 -4.11
C LYS A 220 14.53 0.79 -3.33
N PRO A 221 15.19 1.13 -2.22
CA PRO A 221 15.02 2.42 -1.59
C PRO A 221 15.39 3.56 -2.55
N ARG A 222 14.58 4.61 -2.57
CA ARG A 222 14.79 5.81 -3.36
C ARG A 222 14.49 7.05 -2.51
N GLU A 223 15.39 7.99 -2.45
CA GLU A 223 15.17 9.26 -1.76
C GLU A 223 14.11 10.09 -2.50
N VAL A 224 13.12 10.57 -1.74
CA VAL A 224 12.12 11.55 -2.15
C VAL A 224 12.23 12.78 -1.25
N GLY A 225 12.48 12.56 0.05
CA GLY A 225 12.92 13.58 0.99
C GLY A 225 11.78 14.42 1.58
N CYS A 226 10.56 13.87 1.71
CA CYS A 226 9.45 14.59 2.30
C CYS A 226 8.53 13.69 3.14
N LEU A 227 7.70 14.34 3.97
CA LEU A 227 6.48 13.80 4.54
C LEU A 227 5.28 14.48 3.89
N ILE A 228 4.20 13.72 3.69
CA ILE A 228 2.94 14.24 3.16
C ILE A 228 1.86 13.97 4.20
N ALA A 229 1.03 14.97 4.53
CA ALA A 229 -0.09 14.82 5.45
C ALA A 229 -1.37 15.37 4.83
N SER A 230 -2.49 14.66 5.02
CA SER A 230 -3.82 15.08 4.58
C SER A 230 -4.90 14.37 5.39
N SER A 231 -6.04 15.01 5.61
CA SER A 231 -7.26 14.35 6.11
C SER A 231 -7.96 13.49 5.05
N ASN A 232 -7.57 13.63 3.77
CA ASN A 232 -8.08 12.85 2.64
C ASN A 232 -6.96 11.99 2.04
N GLY A 233 -7.02 10.66 2.22
CA GLY A 233 -6.01 9.74 1.71
C GLY A 233 -5.99 9.61 0.20
N HIS A 234 -7.10 9.86 -0.50
CA HIS A 234 -7.11 9.87 -1.96
C HIS A 234 -6.32 11.06 -2.51
N LEU A 235 -6.48 12.24 -1.87
CA LEU A 235 -5.67 13.40 -2.20
C LEU A 235 -4.19 13.15 -1.90
N LEU A 236 -3.89 12.58 -0.72
CA LEU A 236 -2.52 12.24 -0.35
C LEU A 236 -1.89 11.29 -1.39
N ASP A 237 -2.61 10.24 -1.80
CA ASP A 237 -2.15 9.29 -2.82
C ASP A 237 -1.95 9.97 -4.19
N SER A 238 -2.82 10.93 -4.57
CA SER A 238 -2.68 11.71 -5.79
C SER A 238 -1.43 12.58 -5.79
N VAL A 239 -1.16 13.26 -4.66
CA VAL A 239 0.07 14.03 -4.48
C VAL A 239 1.29 13.11 -4.53
N ALA A 240 1.26 12.00 -3.81
CA ALA A 240 2.36 11.02 -3.80
C ALA A 240 2.64 10.42 -5.19
N ALA A 241 1.59 10.16 -5.99
CA ALA A 241 1.70 9.69 -7.37
C ALA A 241 2.38 10.74 -8.27
N ASP A 242 1.99 12.01 -8.16
CA ASP A 242 2.57 13.10 -8.93
C ASP A 242 4.08 13.27 -8.66
N LEU A 243 4.51 13.13 -7.39
CA LEU A 243 5.94 13.22 -7.03
C LEU A 243 6.81 12.17 -7.75
N ILE A 244 6.25 11.04 -8.10
CA ILE A 244 6.97 9.95 -8.78
C ILE A 244 6.59 9.81 -10.26
N GLY A 245 5.96 10.84 -10.85
CA GLY A 245 5.63 10.92 -12.27
C GLY A 245 4.48 10.02 -12.72
N MET A 246 3.60 9.56 -11.82
CA MET A 246 2.39 8.81 -12.14
C MET A 246 1.17 9.72 -12.21
N LYS A 247 0.28 9.46 -13.15
CA LYS A 247 -1.02 10.15 -13.27
C LYS A 247 -2.11 9.39 -12.51
N VAL A 248 -3.24 10.04 -12.28
CA VAL A 248 -4.43 9.43 -11.64
C VAL A 248 -4.85 8.17 -12.39
N GLU A 249 -4.80 8.17 -13.71
CA GLU A 249 -5.20 7.06 -14.58
C GLU A 249 -4.26 5.85 -14.49
N ASP A 250 -3.00 6.08 -14.08
CA ASP A 250 -1.98 5.03 -13.95
C ASP A 250 -2.13 4.22 -12.66
N VAL A 251 -2.90 4.75 -11.69
CA VAL A 251 -3.09 4.16 -10.36
C VAL A 251 -4.55 3.72 -10.19
N PRO A 252 -4.86 2.43 -10.24
CA PRO A 252 -6.24 1.93 -10.21
C PRO A 252 -7.07 2.43 -9.01
N THR A 253 -6.47 2.60 -7.82
CA THR A 253 -7.18 3.17 -6.66
C THR A 253 -7.50 4.65 -6.83
N LEU A 254 -6.63 5.43 -7.44
CA LEU A 254 -6.90 6.85 -7.76
C LEU A 254 -7.95 6.99 -8.86
N LYS A 255 -7.88 6.16 -9.89
CA LYS A 255 -8.90 6.10 -10.94
C LYS A 255 -10.27 5.78 -10.35
N ALA A 256 -10.38 4.73 -9.53
CA ALA A 256 -11.62 4.38 -8.84
C ALA A 256 -12.12 5.52 -7.93
N ALA A 257 -11.23 6.17 -7.18
CA ALA A 257 -11.59 7.33 -6.35
C ALA A 257 -12.10 8.51 -7.20
N SER A 258 -11.48 8.80 -8.34
CA SER A 258 -11.91 9.85 -9.28
C SER A 258 -13.30 9.56 -9.85
N GLU A 259 -13.53 8.34 -10.32
CA GLU A 259 -14.82 7.89 -10.86
C GLU A 259 -15.95 7.94 -9.80
N ARG A 260 -15.60 7.77 -8.53
CA ARG A 260 -16.53 7.85 -7.38
C ARG A 260 -16.66 9.27 -6.79
N GLY A 261 -16.00 10.27 -7.36
CA GLY A 261 -16.05 11.65 -6.87
C GLY A 261 -15.38 11.87 -5.51
N LEU A 262 -14.44 11.02 -5.10
CA LEU A 262 -13.74 11.07 -3.81
C LEU A 262 -12.47 11.94 -3.85
N LEU A 263 -11.98 12.26 -5.04
CA LEU A 263 -10.88 13.21 -5.22
C LEU A 263 -11.41 14.64 -5.17
N PRO A 264 -10.84 15.53 -4.34
CA PRO A 264 -11.23 16.93 -4.31
C PRO A 264 -10.84 17.63 -5.61
N THR A 265 -11.72 18.53 -6.06
CA THR A 265 -11.44 19.43 -7.18
C THR A 265 -10.70 20.68 -6.69
N ASN A 266 -9.55 21.01 -7.29
CA ASN A 266 -8.73 22.17 -6.92
C ASN A 266 -8.26 22.20 -5.45
N PRO A 267 -7.58 21.18 -4.95
CA PRO A 267 -7.09 21.14 -3.58
C PRO A 267 -6.03 22.25 -3.35
N ILE A 268 -6.02 22.81 -2.15
CA ILE A 268 -5.02 23.80 -1.74
C ILE A 268 -3.90 23.06 -1.01
N LEU A 269 -2.69 23.09 -1.59
CA LEU A 269 -1.53 22.40 -1.04
C LEU A 269 -0.60 23.38 -0.31
N TYR A 270 -0.08 22.95 0.85
CA TYR A 270 1.07 23.58 1.50
C TYR A 270 2.36 22.91 1.05
N GLY A 271 3.37 23.72 0.73
CA GLY A 271 4.62 23.26 0.16
C GLY A 271 4.57 23.23 -1.37
N ASP A 272 5.74 23.04 -1.95
CA ASP A 272 5.92 23.01 -3.41
C ASP A 272 6.27 21.59 -3.86
N PRO A 273 5.35 20.85 -4.53
CA PRO A 273 5.59 19.48 -5.00
C PRO A 273 6.80 19.37 -5.93
N ASP A 274 7.08 20.41 -6.75
CA ASP A 274 8.17 20.37 -7.74
C ASP A 274 9.53 20.19 -7.09
N ARG A 275 9.69 20.58 -5.82
CA ARG A 275 10.93 20.38 -5.05
C ARG A 275 11.22 18.92 -4.68
N PHE A 276 10.21 18.06 -4.75
CA PHE A 276 10.27 16.66 -4.33
C PHE A 276 9.98 15.69 -5.46
N ARG A 277 9.72 16.19 -6.68
CA ARG A 277 9.55 15.32 -7.84
C ARG A 277 10.81 14.54 -8.16
N VAL A 278 10.62 13.25 -8.42
CA VAL A 278 11.68 12.32 -8.83
C VAL A 278 11.34 11.82 -10.24
N PRO A 279 11.74 12.53 -11.31
CA PRO A 279 11.31 12.24 -12.68
C PRO A 279 11.74 10.86 -13.19
N ASP A 280 12.85 10.35 -12.66
CA ASP A 280 13.45 9.05 -13.02
C ASP A 280 13.10 7.95 -12.01
N TYR A 281 12.02 8.12 -11.23
CA TYR A 281 11.54 7.08 -10.33
C TYR A 281 11.10 5.85 -11.12
N GLU A 282 11.64 4.68 -10.77
CA GLU A 282 11.35 3.42 -11.45
C GLU A 282 9.93 2.94 -11.12
N THR A 283 8.93 3.43 -11.86
CA THR A 283 7.52 3.05 -11.67
C THR A 283 7.21 1.71 -12.32
N VAL A 284 6.19 1.02 -11.81
CA VAL A 284 5.66 -0.22 -12.39
C VAL A 284 4.27 0.07 -12.92
N PRO A 285 4.00 -0.09 -14.24
CA PRO A 285 2.67 0.11 -14.78
C PRO A 285 1.68 -0.86 -14.12
N ALA A 286 0.56 -0.33 -13.65
CA ALA A 286 -0.52 -1.15 -13.13
C ALA A 286 -1.06 -2.14 -14.18
N GLN A 287 -1.62 -3.24 -13.70
CA GLN A 287 -1.95 -4.40 -14.52
C GLN A 287 -3.02 -4.15 -15.60
N SER A 288 -3.87 -3.13 -15.48
CA SER A 288 -5.12 -3.02 -16.25
C SER A 288 -5.24 -1.87 -17.23
N SER A 289 -4.41 -0.85 -17.18
CA SER A 289 -4.84 0.46 -17.72
C SER A 289 -4.74 0.67 -19.23
N VAL A 290 -4.15 -0.24 -20.02
CA VAL A 290 -3.76 0.13 -21.39
C VAL A 290 -4.59 -0.51 -22.51
N PHE A 291 -5.44 -1.54 -22.29
CA PHE A 291 -5.89 -2.34 -23.43
C PHE A 291 -7.39 -2.59 -23.64
N PHE A 292 -8.26 -2.21 -22.72
CA PHE A 292 -9.69 -2.58 -22.86
C PHE A 292 -10.54 -1.69 -23.77
N HIS A 293 -9.98 -0.68 -24.41
CA HIS A 293 -10.75 0.24 -25.28
C HIS A 293 -10.26 0.34 -26.74
N VAL A 294 -9.27 -0.45 -27.15
CA VAL A 294 -8.67 -0.33 -28.49
C VAL A 294 -9.52 -1.00 -29.58
N LEU A 295 -10.38 -1.96 -29.25
CA LEU A 295 -11.05 -2.83 -30.23
C LEU A 295 -12.60 -2.81 -30.21
N GLY A 296 -13.23 -1.86 -29.54
CA GLY A 296 -14.67 -1.59 -29.60
C GLY A 296 -15.57 -2.54 -28.78
N GLU A 297 -16.83 -2.12 -28.56
CA GLU A 297 -17.87 -2.86 -27.84
C GLU A 297 -18.52 -3.93 -28.70
N GLY A 298 -17.95 -5.14 -28.77
CA GLY A 298 -18.55 -6.28 -29.48
C GLY A 298 -17.95 -7.63 -29.09
N ILE A 299 -18.62 -8.74 -29.43
CA ILE A 299 -18.12 -10.10 -29.16
C ILE A 299 -16.71 -10.34 -29.73
N PRO A 300 -16.38 -9.89 -30.98
CA PRO A 300 -15.00 -9.96 -31.48
C PRO A 300 -14.01 -9.13 -30.65
N GLY A 301 -14.41 -7.96 -30.17
CA GLY A 301 -13.59 -7.12 -29.28
C GLY A 301 -13.27 -7.81 -27.95
N LYS A 302 -14.25 -8.42 -27.29
CA LYS A 302 -14.04 -9.15 -26.03
C LYS A 302 -13.10 -10.34 -26.17
N ILE A 303 -13.13 -11.05 -27.30
CA ILE A 303 -12.21 -12.16 -27.58
C ILE A 303 -10.79 -11.62 -27.83
N ALA A 304 -10.66 -10.57 -28.61
CA ALA A 304 -9.39 -9.92 -28.89
C ALA A 304 -8.77 -9.31 -27.61
N ASP A 305 -9.59 -8.68 -26.76
CA ASP A 305 -9.18 -8.15 -25.46
C ASP A 305 -8.71 -9.25 -24.52
N PHE A 306 -9.38 -10.41 -24.51
CA PHE A 306 -8.95 -11.57 -23.72
C PHE A 306 -7.56 -12.08 -24.15
N PHE A 307 -7.30 -12.16 -25.45
CA PHE A 307 -5.98 -12.56 -25.95
C PHE A 307 -4.94 -11.46 -25.75
N ALA A 308 -5.27 -10.20 -25.97
CA ALA A 308 -4.37 -9.06 -25.77
C ALA A 308 -3.97 -8.93 -24.29
N ALA A 309 -4.94 -9.03 -23.37
CA ALA A 309 -4.66 -9.04 -21.94
C ALA A 309 -3.69 -10.17 -21.57
N ARG A 310 -3.88 -11.36 -22.10
CA ARG A 310 -3.01 -12.51 -21.83
C ARG A 310 -1.59 -12.38 -22.39
N ILE A 311 -1.44 -11.67 -23.50
CA ILE A 311 -0.14 -11.45 -24.19
C ILE A 311 0.63 -10.30 -23.55
N LEU A 312 -0.06 -9.31 -22.99
CA LEU A 312 0.53 -8.06 -22.52
C LEU A 312 0.66 -7.96 -20.99
N THR A 313 -0.11 -8.75 -20.25
CA THR A 313 -0.06 -8.75 -18.79
C THR A 313 1.27 -9.31 -18.28
N PRO A 314 1.96 -8.58 -17.40
CA PRO A 314 3.14 -9.09 -16.70
C PRO A 314 2.82 -10.38 -15.96
N TYR A 315 3.79 -11.25 -15.82
CA TYR A 315 3.63 -12.54 -15.18
C TYR A 315 4.72 -12.82 -14.16
N PRO A 316 4.43 -13.62 -13.11
CA PRO A 316 5.46 -14.05 -12.17
C PRO A 316 6.40 -15.06 -12.83
N ASN A 317 7.69 -14.87 -12.66
CA ASN A 317 8.73 -15.78 -13.10
C ASN A 317 9.75 -16.09 -12.00
N LEU A 318 10.36 -17.27 -12.05
CA LEU A 318 11.31 -17.74 -11.05
C LEU A 318 12.76 -17.41 -11.45
N SER A 319 13.44 -16.64 -10.60
CA SER A 319 14.91 -16.60 -10.58
C SER A 319 15.44 -17.85 -9.87
N LYS A 320 16.02 -18.77 -10.65
CA LYS A 320 16.44 -20.07 -10.12
C LYS A 320 17.58 -19.95 -9.10
N ASP A 321 18.47 -18.98 -9.29
CA ASP A 321 19.67 -18.80 -8.46
C ASP A 321 19.34 -18.22 -7.08
N GLU A 322 18.27 -17.43 -6.98
CA GLU A 322 17.81 -16.82 -5.73
C GLU A 322 16.85 -17.75 -4.95
N CYS A 323 16.31 -18.78 -5.58
CA CYS A 323 15.28 -19.64 -4.99
C CYS A 323 15.87 -20.66 -4.02
N ILE A 324 15.44 -20.59 -2.75
CA ILE A 324 15.81 -21.54 -1.68
C ILE A 324 14.85 -22.72 -1.53
N GLY A 325 13.85 -22.86 -2.39
CA GLY A 325 12.92 -24.01 -2.36
C GLY A 325 11.95 -24.06 -1.18
N CYS A 326 11.73 -22.95 -0.45
CA CYS A 326 10.91 -22.90 0.77
C CYS A 326 9.41 -23.17 0.57
N GLY A 327 8.89 -23.18 -0.65
CA GLY A 327 7.50 -23.48 -0.99
C GLY A 327 6.47 -22.37 -0.64
N LYS A 328 6.88 -21.25 -0.03
CA LYS A 328 5.96 -20.21 0.42
C LYS A 328 5.10 -19.63 -0.70
N CYS A 329 5.65 -19.48 -1.90
CA CYS A 329 4.91 -19.03 -3.08
C CYS A 329 3.73 -19.96 -3.47
N ALA A 330 3.86 -21.28 -3.27
CA ALA A 330 2.76 -22.22 -3.51
C ALA A 330 1.69 -22.13 -2.40
N GLN A 331 2.10 -21.91 -1.14
CA GLN A 331 1.18 -21.79 0.00
C GLN A 331 0.29 -20.54 -0.10
N VAL A 332 0.85 -19.42 -0.55
CA VAL A 332 0.11 -18.14 -0.65
C VAL A 332 -0.65 -17.97 -1.96
N CYS A 333 -0.52 -18.91 -2.90
CA CYS A 333 -1.17 -18.80 -4.21
C CYS A 333 -2.68 -19.08 -4.10
N PRO A 334 -3.57 -18.07 -4.21
CA PRO A 334 -5.01 -18.26 -4.04
C PRO A 334 -5.61 -19.11 -5.18
N ALA A 335 -5.05 -18.98 -6.39
CA ALA A 335 -5.47 -19.77 -7.55
C ALA A 335 -4.86 -21.18 -7.60
N LYS A 336 -4.03 -21.56 -6.61
CA LYS A 336 -3.27 -22.84 -6.58
C LYS A 336 -2.51 -23.11 -7.89
N ALA A 337 -2.05 -22.04 -8.52
CA ALA A 337 -1.34 -22.07 -9.79
C ALA A 337 0.12 -22.51 -9.67
N ILE A 338 0.65 -22.69 -8.45
CA ILE A 338 2.05 -23.01 -8.21
C ILE A 338 2.17 -24.38 -7.53
N ARG A 339 2.98 -25.24 -8.10
CA ARG A 339 3.34 -26.55 -7.53
C ARG A 339 4.83 -26.63 -7.30
N ILE A 340 5.24 -27.26 -6.19
CA ILE A 340 6.67 -27.51 -5.94
C ILE A 340 7.06 -28.83 -6.57
N LYS A 341 8.02 -28.78 -7.50
CA LYS A 341 8.58 -29.96 -8.17
C LYS A 341 10.10 -29.93 -8.08
N LYS A 342 10.68 -31.01 -7.60
CA LYS A 342 12.14 -31.11 -7.36
C LYS A 342 12.68 -29.92 -6.52
N GLY A 343 11.93 -29.52 -5.46
CA GLY A 343 12.30 -28.42 -4.57
C GLY A 343 12.13 -27.01 -5.15
N ARG A 344 11.52 -26.84 -6.33
CA ARG A 344 11.34 -25.54 -6.99
C ARG A 344 9.90 -25.31 -7.44
N PRO A 345 9.39 -24.05 -7.46
CA PRO A 345 8.05 -23.74 -7.94
C PRO A 345 7.97 -23.86 -9.47
N GLU A 346 6.94 -24.57 -9.94
CA GLU A 346 6.46 -24.56 -11.33
C GLU A 346 5.13 -23.81 -11.38
N ILE A 347 5.02 -22.80 -12.24
CA ILE A 347 3.85 -21.93 -12.34
C ILE A 347 2.98 -22.37 -13.52
N ASN A 348 1.73 -22.74 -13.25
CA ASN A 348 0.73 -22.97 -14.29
C ASN A 348 0.13 -21.62 -14.75
N ARG A 349 0.65 -21.07 -15.83
CA ARG A 349 0.21 -19.80 -16.40
C ARG A 349 -1.24 -19.77 -16.88
N ARG A 350 -1.88 -20.93 -17.09
CA ARG A 350 -3.29 -21.01 -17.50
C ARG A 350 -4.26 -20.74 -16.33
N VAL A 351 -3.81 -21.02 -15.12
CA VAL A 351 -4.58 -20.87 -13.88
C VAL A 351 -4.17 -19.62 -13.11
N CYS A 352 -2.98 -19.07 -13.40
CA CYS A 352 -2.45 -17.90 -12.73
C CYS A 352 -3.33 -16.66 -12.98
N ILE A 353 -3.78 -16.01 -11.92
CA ILE A 353 -4.58 -14.77 -11.94
C ILE A 353 -3.71 -13.50 -11.85
N HIS A 354 -2.40 -13.62 -11.93
CA HIS A 354 -1.42 -12.51 -11.97
C HIS A 354 -1.50 -11.55 -10.77
N CYS A 355 -1.93 -12.03 -9.60
CA CYS A 355 -2.04 -11.21 -8.37
C CYS A 355 -0.70 -10.88 -7.71
N PHE A 356 0.38 -11.53 -8.10
CA PHE A 356 1.73 -11.36 -7.57
C PHE A 356 1.94 -11.66 -6.07
N CYS A 357 0.97 -12.22 -5.36
CA CYS A 357 1.17 -12.67 -3.97
C CYS A 357 2.43 -13.53 -3.81
N CYS A 358 2.74 -14.38 -4.80
CA CYS A 358 3.96 -15.21 -4.77
C CYS A 358 5.25 -14.38 -4.80
N GLN A 359 5.24 -13.20 -5.40
CA GLN A 359 6.36 -12.25 -5.42
C GLN A 359 6.44 -11.49 -4.10
N GLU A 360 5.33 -10.96 -3.62
CA GLU A 360 5.28 -10.20 -2.35
C GLU A 360 5.76 -11.02 -1.16
N PHE A 361 5.38 -12.30 -1.10
CA PHE A 361 5.71 -13.19 0.00
C PHE A 361 7.02 -14.00 -0.18
N CYS A 362 7.77 -13.78 -1.24
CA CYS A 362 9.02 -14.48 -1.44
C CYS A 362 10.14 -13.91 -0.55
N PRO A 363 10.64 -14.65 0.48
CA PRO A 363 11.60 -14.10 1.44
C PRO A 363 12.98 -13.79 0.82
N LYS A 364 13.25 -14.33 -0.37
CA LYS A 364 14.50 -14.11 -1.12
C LYS A 364 14.31 -13.29 -2.39
N GLY A 365 13.10 -12.79 -2.65
CA GLY A 365 12.81 -12.06 -3.90
C GLY A 365 12.99 -12.89 -5.17
N ALA A 366 13.00 -14.22 -5.07
CA ALA A 366 13.22 -15.11 -6.20
C ALA A 366 12.05 -15.13 -7.21
N MET A 367 10.87 -14.67 -6.82
CA MET A 367 9.74 -14.50 -7.73
C MET A 367 9.78 -13.07 -8.29
N LYS A 368 10.05 -12.94 -9.58
CA LYS A 368 10.15 -11.65 -10.27
C LYS A 368 8.88 -11.39 -11.08
N VAL A 369 8.55 -10.11 -11.28
CA VAL A 369 7.53 -9.68 -12.25
C VAL A 369 8.22 -9.50 -13.59
N GLU A 370 7.82 -10.27 -14.60
CA GLU A 370 8.38 -10.14 -15.95
C GLU A 370 7.36 -9.56 -16.92
N LYS A 371 7.80 -8.58 -17.72
CA LYS A 371 7.06 -8.08 -18.87
C LYS A 371 7.16 -9.08 -20.03
N THR A 372 6.08 -9.30 -20.75
CA THR A 372 6.11 -10.11 -21.98
C THR A 372 7.00 -9.47 -23.03
N LEU A 373 7.48 -10.26 -24.00
CA LEU A 373 8.33 -9.73 -25.10
C LEU A 373 7.62 -8.62 -25.89
N ILE A 374 6.31 -8.78 -26.13
CA ILE A 374 5.51 -7.79 -26.85
C ILE A 374 5.41 -6.51 -26.03
N ARG A 375 5.18 -6.58 -24.72
CA ARG A 375 5.16 -5.41 -23.85
C ARG A 375 6.51 -4.69 -23.84
N ARG A 376 7.63 -5.40 -23.82
CA ARG A 376 8.97 -4.80 -23.91
C ARG A 376 9.19 -4.05 -25.22
N LEU A 377 8.63 -4.56 -26.34
CA LEU A 377 8.71 -3.92 -27.65
C LEU A 377 7.82 -2.66 -27.70
N THR A 378 6.60 -2.75 -27.20
CA THR A 378 5.69 -1.57 -27.17
C THR A 378 6.21 -0.47 -26.26
N ASP A 379 6.74 -0.79 -25.09
CA ASP A 379 7.35 0.19 -24.18
C ASP A 379 8.55 0.90 -24.83
N ARG A 380 9.41 0.18 -25.59
CA ARG A 380 10.51 0.78 -26.37
C ARG A 380 10.04 1.70 -27.49
N LEU A 381 8.95 1.37 -28.16
CA LEU A 381 8.38 2.19 -29.24
C LEU A 381 7.66 3.43 -28.69
N ALA A 382 7.15 3.36 -27.46
CA ALA A 382 6.50 4.47 -26.77
C ALA A 382 7.49 5.40 -26.02
N GLY A 383 8.80 5.11 -26.06
CA GLY A 383 9.83 5.92 -25.41
C GLY A 383 9.85 5.79 -23.87
N GLN A 384 9.31 4.69 -23.36
CA GLN A 384 9.30 4.32 -21.92
C GLN A 384 10.30 3.22 -21.60
#